data_6199f3d66be33cb7a8443ef63cbda5c7
#
_entry.id   6199f3d66be33cb7a8443ef63cbda5c7
#
_cell.length_a   1.000
_cell.length_b   1.000
_cell.length_c   1.000
_cell.angle_alpha   90.00
_cell.angle_beta   90.00
_cell.angle_gamma   90.00
#
_symmetry.space_group_name_H-M   'P 1'
#
loop_
_entity.id
_entity.type
_entity.pdbx_description
1 polymer ?
#
loop_
_entity_poly.entity_id
_entity_poly.type
_entity_poly.pdbx_seq_one_letter_code
_entity_poly.pdbx_strand_id
1 'polypeptide(L)'
;MVNLTAKPYNLDEQGIKWVKDTIANMTIEEKIGQLFINMGASREEDYLKSVLDNYHIGGVRYNPAMSNQVYDQNKILQENSKIPLLIAANTEGGGNGACLDGTYIAAGIKVGAADNKEYAYELGKISAIESAAIGCNWSFAPVVDLMINWRNPITTNRGFSKDADKTLEFSLEFMRGMMENGVAPAAKHFPGDGIDERDQHLSFAPNTLSPEEWDETFGKVYGGLIDAGLPSIMAGHIALPEYVRYFNPNATKKELLMPATLNKYILTDLLRGKMGFNGLVVTDASHMVAMTSAMKRSEMLPTAIAAGSDMFLFFNDPEEDFEWMMEGYRKGIITDERLEEALTRILGTKAALGLHNKPKTEILQPKAEAMAKIGLDSYKEIAKEISDKSITLVKNEENIFPISPEKHKRVLLVNVKGIANGIADLMGGGKKTPIEEIKELLEQEGFEVEIYESAMEKIMKLPKEEILMKLLDVYSQKRPIAELTGKYDLIINVANVGANTHQRIEWTMAKGTPDMPFYVHEIPTIFVSVLSPFHLADVPQVQTYINTYDSKDYTLKLLVEKMLGRSEFTGVSPVDAYCGLCDTVF
;
A
#
# COMPACT_ATOMS: atom_id res chain seq x y z
N MET A 1 -19.02 -26.15 -0.29
CA MET A 1 -19.02 -26.35 1.18
C MET A 1 -17.61 -26.00 1.70
N VAL A 2 -17.53 -25.22 2.78
CA VAL A 2 -16.25 -24.82 3.39
C VAL A 2 -15.60 -26.04 4.06
N ASN A 3 -14.31 -26.27 3.79
CA ASN A 3 -13.57 -27.39 4.39
C ASN A 3 -12.64 -26.90 5.52
N LEU A 4 -13.09 -27.07 6.76
CA LEU A 4 -12.34 -26.64 7.95
C LEU A 4 -11.14 -27.54 8.30
N THR A 5 -11.07 -28.76 7.75
CA THR A 5 -9.91 -29.66 7.96
C THR A 5 -8.77 -29.39 6.98
N ALA A 6 -9.05 -28.67 5.89
CA ALA A 6 -8.05 -28.29 4.87
C ALA A 6 -7.48 -26.90 5.10
N LYS A 7 -6.42 -26.58 4.38
CA LYS A 7 -5.88 -25.20 4.28
C LYS A 7 -6.99 -24.22 3.91
N PRO A 8 -6.97 -23.00 4.45
CA PRO A 8 -5.97 -22.48 5.39
C PRO A 8 -6.25 -22.80 6.86
N TYR A 9 -7.36 -23.43 7.19
CA TYR A 9 -7.84 -23.59 8.57
C TYR A 9 -7.11 -24.68 9.33
N ASN A 10 -6.99 -25.89 8.77
CA ASN A 10 -6.37 -27.07 9.38
C ASN A 10 -6.87 -27.35 10.81
N LEU A 11 -8.17 -27.17 11.06
CA LEU A 11 -8.76 -27.33 12.39
C LEU A 11 -8.86 -28.79 12.80
N ASP A 12 -8.64 -29.03 14.09
CA ASP A 12 -8.97 -30.27 14.77
C ASP A 12 -10.49 -30.38 15.04
N GLU A 13 -10.90 -31.53 15.61
CA GLU A 13 -12.31 -31.79 15.95
C GLU A 13 -12.88 -30.76 16.94
N GLN A 14 -12.06 -30.27 17.87
CA GLN A 14 -12.48 -29.27 18.87
C GLN A 14 -12.75 -27.91 18.21
N GLY A 15 -11.86 -27.45 17.36
CA GLY A 15 -12.04 -26.21 16.59
C GLY A 15 -13.26 -26.26 15.68
N ILE A 16 -13.45 -27.39 14.96
CA ILE A 16 -14.62 -27.60 14.11
C ILE A 16 -15.92 -27.61 14.93
N LYS A 17 -15.90 -28.27 16.07
CA LYS A 17 -17.06 -28.28 16.98
C LYS A 17 -17.39 -26.90 17.48
N TRP A 18 -16.38 -26.12 17.89
CA TRP A 18 -16.58 -24.74 18.34
C TRP A 18 -17.22 -23.87 17.24
N VAL A 19 -16.77 -23.97 15.98
CA VAL A 19 -17.37 -23.24 14.86
C VAL A 19 -18.84 -23.58 14.70
N LYS A 20 -19.19 -24.88 14.65
CA LYS A 20 -20.57 -25.35 14.45
C LYS A 20 -21.50 -24.96 15.62
N ASP A 21 -21.05 -25.18 16.83
CA ASP A 21 -21.83 -24.84 18.02
C ASP A 21 -22.06 -23.34 18.13
N THR A 22 -21.06 -22.54 17.80
CA THR A 22 -21.17 -21.07 17.81
C THR A 22 -22.21 -20.60 16.79
N ILE A 23 -22.18 -21.09 15.54
CA ILE A 23 -23.17 -20.74 14.51
C ILE A 23 -24.59 -21.16 14.95
N ALA A 24 -24.73 -22.35 15.52
CA ALA A 24 -26.03 -22.88 15.96
C ALA A 24 -26.65 -22.07 17.12
N ASN A 25 -25.82 -21.45 17.97
CA ASN A 25 -26.28 -20.68 19.13
C ASN A 25 -26.39 -19.16 18.87
N MET A 26 -26.07 -18.67 17.66
CA MET A 26 -26.26 -17.26 17.29
C MET A 26 -27.71 -16.95 16.93
N THR A 27 -28.20 -15.76 17.33
CA THR A 27 -29.38 -15.15 16.75
C THR A 27 -29.09 -14.70 15.32
N ILE A 28 -30.13 -14.32 14.56
CA ILE A 28 -29.92 -13.83 13.20
C ILE A 28 -29.18 -12.49 13.20
N GLU A 29 -29.44 -11.61 14.17
CA GLU A 29 -28.75 -10.35 14.37
C GLU A 29 -27.26 -10.56 14.62
N GLU A 30 -26.92 -11.52 15.47
CA GLU A 30 -25.54 -11.90 15.74
C GLU A 30 -24.85 -12.47 14.49
N LYS A 31 -25.55 -13.27 13.69
CA LYS A 31 -25.05 -13.82 12.43
C LYS A 31 -24.74 -12.71 11.41
N ILE A 32 -25.65 -11.79 11.24
CA ILE A 32 -25.47 -10.64 10.33
C ILE A 32 -24.37 -9.70 10.83
N GLY A 33 -24.30 -9.46 12.14
CA GLY A 33 -23.26 -8.64 12.75
C GLY A 33 -21.85 -9.15 12.47
N GLN A 34 -21.66 -10.48 12.47
CA GLN A 34 -20.35 -11.07 12.16
C GLN A 34 -19.85 -10.76 10.75
N LEU A 35 -20.72 -10.39 9.81
CA LEU A 35 -20.33 -9.99 8.45
C LEU A 35 -19.66 -8.61 8.40
N PHE A 36 -19.75 -7.81 9.46
CA PHE A 36 -19.25 -6.44 9.47
C PHE A 36 -17.91 -6.29 10.18
N ILE A 37 -17.08 -5.44 9.57
CA ILE A 37 -15.86 -4.88 10.18
C ILE A 37 -16.14 -3.41 10.44
N ASN A 38 -16.09 -3.01 11.71
CA ASN A 38 -16.28 -1.62 12.09
C ASN A 38 -15.00 -0.81 11.89
N MET A 39 -15.13 0.43 11.40
CA MET A 39 -14.07 1.41 11.50
C MET A 39 -14.09 1.99 12.92
N GLY A 40 -13.04 1.77 13.69
CA GLY A 40 -12.91 2.31 15.05
C GLY A 40 -12.82 3.85 15.02
N ALA A 41 -13.98 4.50 15.04
CA ALA A 41 -14.08 5.96 14.99
C ALA A 41 -13.70 6.63 16.32
N SER A 42 -13.93 5.94 17.44
CA SER A 42 -13.58 6.39 18.79
C SER A 42 -12.92 5.26 19.58
N ARG A 43 -12.10 5.64 20.57
CA ARG A 43 -11.46 4.71 21.52
C ARG A 43 -12.11 4.74 22.90
N GLU A 44 -13.15 5.55 23.07
CA GLU A 44 -13.89 5.64 24.32
C GLU A 44 -14.59 4.31 24.61
N GLU A 45 -14.46 3.82 25.85
CA GLU A 45 -14.95 2.51 26.26
C GLU A 45 -16.45 2.34 26.00
N ASP A 46 -17.27 3.37 26.33
CA ASP A 46 -18.72 3.32 26.11
C ASP A 46 -19.09 3.18 24.63
N TYR A 47 -18.35 3.88 23.74
CA TYR A 47 -18.53 3.73 22.30
C TYR A 47 -18.19 2.31 21.84
N LEU A 48 -17.04 1.79 22.26
CA LEU A 48 -16.59 0.45 21.86
C LEU A 48 -17.58 -0.63 22.31
N LYS A 49 -18.08 -0.53 23.55
CA LYS A 49 -19.09 -1.45 24.08
C LYS A 49 -20.42 -1.31 23.34
N SER A 50 -20.87 -0.09 23.06
CA SER A 50 -22.12 0.15 22.33
C SER A 50 -22.13 -0.47 20.93
N VAL A 51 -21.00 -0.43 20.22
CA VAL A 51 -20.88 -1.07 18.91
C VAL A 51 -20.95 -2.60 19.01
N LEU A 52 -20.34 -3.18 20.04
CA LEU A 52 -20.39 -4.63 20.28
C LEU A 52 -21.81 -5.09 20.64
N ASP A 53 -22.50 -4.35 21.51
CA ASP A 53 -23.83 -4.70 22.02
C ASP A 53 -24.93 -4.51 20.95
N ASN A 54 -24.82 -3.45 20.13
CA ASN A 54 -25.86 -3.10 19.17
C ASN A 54 -25.70 -3.85 17.83
N TYR A 55 -24.45 -4.10 17.40
CA TYR A 55 -24.20 -4.61 16.04
C TYR A 55 -23.48 -5.95 15.99
N HIS A 56 -23.04 -6.52 17.11
CA HIS A 56 -22.42 -7.85 17.21
C HIS A 56 -21.31 -8.12 16.17
N ILE A 57 -20.50 -7.11 15.89
CA ILE A 57 -19.53 -7.07 14.78
C ILE A 57 -18.55 -8.24 14.78
N GLY A 58 -18.14 -8.69 13.58
CA GLY A 58 -17.17 -9.76 13.39
C GLY A 58 -15.72 -9.34 13.55
N GLY A 59 -15.44 -8.06 13.26
CA GLY A 59 -14.09 -7.51 13.32
C GLY A 59 -14.04 -5.99 13.43
N VAL A 60 -12.83 -5.47 13.60
CA VAL A 60 -12.52 -4.05 13.68
C VAL A 60 -11.28 -3.73 12.87
N ARG A 61 -11.31 -2.62 12.15
CA ARG A 61 -10.13 -1.91 11.67
C ARG A 61 -10.16 -0.51 12.27
N TYR A 62 -9.04 0.05 12.61
CA TYR A 62 -8.97 1.34 13.32
C TYR A 62 -7.91 2.26 12.67
N ASN A 63 -7.99 3.56 12.94
CA ASN A 63 -6.94 4.49 12.58
C ASN A 63 -5.76 4.33 13.55
N PRO A 64 -4.50 4.25 13.06
CA PRO A 64 -3.33 4.13 13.92
C PRO A 64 -3.26 5.25 14.98
N ALA A 65 -2.79 4.85 16.17
CA ALA A 65 -2.44 5.74 17.28
C ALA A 65 -1.19 5.17 17.95
N MET A 66 -0.75 5.74 19.07
CA MET A 66 0.36 5.17 19.84
C MET A 66 0.02 3.75 20.32
N SER A 67 0.99 2.87 20.34
CA SER A 67 0.82 1.45 20.67
C SER A 67 0.06 1.20 21.97
N ASN A 68 0.33 1.98 23.02
CA ASN A 68 -0.35 1.89 24.30
C ASN A 68 -1.86 2.19 24.21
N GLN A 69 -2.27 3.13 23.36
CA GLN A 69 -3.67 3.50 23.14
C GLN A 69 -4.41 2.43 22.32
N VAL A 70 -3.74 1.89 21.29
CA VAL A 70 -4.30 0.81 20.48
C VAL A 70 -4.43 -0.47 21.31
N TYR A 71 -3.43 -0.78 22.14
CA TYR A 71 -3.50 -1.93 23.05
C TYR A 71 -4.73 -1.84 23.98
N ASP A 72 -4.94 -0.69 24.63
CA ASP A 72 -6.08 -0.49 25.56
C ASP A 72 -7.41 -0.62 24.81
N GLN A 73 -7.55 -0.03 23.62
CA GLN A 73 -8.72 -0.19 22.75
C GLN A 73 -8.99 -1.67 22.44
N ASN A 74 -7.98 -2.39 21.96
CA ASN A 74 -8.13 -3.77 21.52
C ASN A 74 -8.41 -4.71 22.68
N LYS A 75 -7.88 -4.41 23.87
CA LYS A 75 -8.21 -5.12 25.11
C LYS A 75 -9.68 -4.96 25.47
N ILE A 76 -10.21 -3.72 25.49
CA ILE A 76 -11.63 -3.45 25.75
C ILE A 76 -12.51 -4.23 24.76
N LEU A 77 -12.17 -4.19 23.47
CA LEU A 77 -12.90 -4.87 22.41
C LEU A 77 -12.93 -6.40 22.62
N GLN A 78 -11.79 -7.03 22.86
CA GLN A 78 -11.72 -8.49 23.01
C GLN A 78 -12.39 -8.97 24.32
N GLU A 79 -12.20 -8.27 25.43
CA GLU A 79 -12.76 -8.64 26.73
C GLU A 79 -14.29 -8.53 26.76
N ASN A 80 -14.88 -7.58 26.03
CA ASN A 80 -16.32 -7.33 26.01
C ASN A 80 -17.06 -7.98 24.82
N SER A 81 -16.37 -8.46 23.79
CA SER A 81 -17.02 -9.16 22.66
C SER A 81 -17.56 -10.53 23.08
N LYS A 82 -18.77 -10.90 22.62
CA LYS A 82 -19.33 -12.26 22.86
C LYS A 82 -18.50 -13.33 22.15
N ILE A 83 -18.13 -13.05 20.90
CA ILE A 83 -17.29 -13.89 20.05
C ILE A 83 -15.98 -13.11 19.79
N PRO A 84 -14.79 -13.73 19.92
CA PRO A 84 -13.54 -13.02 19.67
C PRO A 84 -13.50 -12.32 18.31
N LEU A 85 -12.90 -11.13 18.25
CA LEU A 85 -12.87 -10.30 17.06
C LEU A 85 -11.66 -10.57 16.18
N LEU A 86 -11.83 -10.42 14.86
CA LEU A 86 -10.74 -10.17 13.95
C LEU A 86 -10.37 -8.68 14.03
N ILE A 87 -9.17 -8.38 14.51
CA ILE A 87 -8.67 -7.00 14.62
C ILE A 87 -7.60 -6.78 13.56
N ALA A 88 -7.92 -5.93 12.59
CA ALA A 88 -7.13 -5.73 11.39
C ALA A 88 -6.29 -4.45 11.41
N ALA A 89 -5.10 -4.50 10.81
CA ALA A 89 -4.24 -3.35 10.56
C ALA A 89 -3.66 -3.40 9.13
N ASN A 90 -3.25 -2.24 8.58
CA ASN A 90 -2.59 -2.14 7.27
C ASN A 90 -1.07 -2.15 7.43
N THR A 91 -0.46 -3.31 7.60
CA THR A 91 0.98 -3.43 7.87
C THR A 91 1.81 -3.73 6.63
N GLU A 92 1.52 -3.02 5.54
CA GLU A 92 2.20 -3.19 4.24
C GLU A 92 3.71 -2.88 4.31
N GLY A 93 4.07 -1.87 5.09
CA GLY A 93 5.44 -1.39 5.21
C GLY A 93 6.09 -1.62 6.59
N GLY A 94 5.41 -2.33 7.49
CA GLY A 94 5.89 -2.58 8.86
C GLY A 94 4.81 -2.40 9.91
N GLY A 95 5.18 -2.52 11.18
CA GLY A 95 4.29 -2.33 12.32
C GLY A 95 3.75 -0.90 12.49
N ASN A 96 4.36 0.08 11.84
CA ASN A 96 3.84 1.45 11.76
C ASN A 96 2.44 1.55 11.13
N GLY A 97 2.00 0.54 10.40
CA GLY A 97 0.62 0.41 9.91
C GLY A 97 -0.38 -0.02 10.99
N ALA A 98 0.08 -0.55 12.11
CA ALA A 98 -0.72 -0.94 13.26
C ALA A 98 -0.70 0.11 14.38
N CYS A 99 0.44 0.77 14.62
CA CYS A 99 0.58 1.87 15.59
C CYS A 99 1.62 2.90 15.11
N LEU A 100 1.47 4.16 15.56
CA LEU A 100 2.32 5.27 15.11
C LEU A 100 3.79 5.15 15.54
N ASP A 101 4.05 4.50 16.65
CA ASP A 101 5.37 4.18 17.19
C ASP A 101 5.89 2.79 16.77
N GLY A 102 5.17 2.08 15.91
CA GLY A 102 5.62 0.87 15.24
C GLY A 102 6.71 1.16 14.20
N THR A 103 7.50 0.15 13.88
CA THR A 103 8.63 0.29 12.96
C THR A 103 8.16 0.32 11.50
N TYR A 104 8.55 1.34 10.75
CA TYR A 104 8.54 1.29 9.30
C TYR A 104 9.78 0.54 8.83
N ILE A 105 9.58 -0.53 8.09
CA ILE A 105 10.66 -1.37 7.53
C ILE A 105 10.95 -0.92 6.10
N ALA A 106 10.00 -1.14 5.18
CA ALA A 106 10.13 -0.76 3.77
C ALA A 106 8.80 -0.84 3.04
N ALA A 107 8.61 -0.03 2.01
CA ALA A 107 7.56 -0.27 1.01
C ALA A 107 7.87 -1.54 0.19
N GLY A 108 6.85 -2.20 -0.37
CA GLY A 108 7.01 -3.44 -1.13
C GLY A 108 8.03 -3.33 -2.26
N ILE A 109 7.96 -2.24 -3.05
CA ILE A 109 8.92 -1.98 -4.13
C ILE A 109 10.38 -1.91 -3.64
N LYS A 110 10.59 -1.36 -2.46
CA LYS A 110 11.93 -1.23 -1.87
C LYS A 110 12.51 -2.59 -1.50
N VAL A 111 11.66 -3.48 -0.95
CA VAL A 111 12.02 -4.88 -0.71
C VAL A 111 12.31 -5.59 -2.03
N GLY A 112 11.47 -5.36 -3.05
CA GLY A 112 11.70 -5.88 -4.40
C GLY A 112 13.02 -5.40 -5.03
N ALA A 113 13.40 -4.13 -4.80
CA ALA A 113 14.65 -3.55 -5.31
C ALA A 113 15.90 -4.07 -4.59
N ALA A 114 15.79 -4.44 -3.31
CA ALA A 114 16.87 -5.09 -2.57
C ALA A 114 17.17 -6.53 -3.05
N ASP A 115 16.30 -7.09 -3.88
CA ASP A 115 16.42 -8.37 -4.60
C ASP A 115 16.78 -9.58 -3.73
N ASN A 116 16.28 -9.58 -2.50
CA ASN A 116 16.44 -10.68 -1.55
C ASN A 116 15.12 -10.95 -0.83
N LYS A 117 14.52 -12.11 -1.05
CA LYS A 117 13.23 -12.53 -0.50
C LYS A 117 13.21 -12.63 1.03
N GLU A 118 14.35 -12.85 1.68
CA GLU A 118 14.45 -12.89 3.14
C GLU A 118 14.04 -11.54 3.76
N TYR A 119 14.20 -10.43 3.04
CA TYR A 119 13.72 -9.13 3.48
C TYR A 119 12.19 -9.04 3.46
N ALA A 120 11.51 -9.76 2.56
CA ALA A 120 10.06 -9.89 2.59
C ALA A 120 9.59 -10.70 3.81
N TYR A 121 10.33 -11.77 4.17
CA TYR A 121 10.08 -12.52 5.39
C TYR A 121 10.25 -11.63 6.64
N GLU A 122 11.36 -10.91 6.77
CA GLU A 122 11.60 -10.03 7.91
C GLU A 122 10.57 -8.89 7.99
N LEU A 123 10.15 -8.33 6.85
CA LEU A 123 9.05 -7.36 6.80
C LEU A 123 7.76 -7.95 7.36
N GLY A 124 7.35 -9.14 6.89
CA GLY A 124 6.16 -9.83 7.37
C GLY A 124 6.24 -10.19 8.86
N LYS A 125 7.36 -10.74 9.29
CA LYS A 125 7.62 -11.15 10.69
C LYS A 125 7.56 -9.96 11.66
N ILE A 126 8.29 -8.87 11.36
CA ILE A 126 8.30 -7.69 12.24
C ILE A 126 6.92 -7.03 12.27
N SER A 127 6.26 -6.92 11.11
CA SER A 127 4.88 -6.44 11.01
C SER A 127 3.94 -7.25 11.91
N ALA A 128 4.07 -8.57 11.91
CA ALA A 128 3.24 -9.45 12.73
C ALA A 128 3.57 -9.35 14.22
N ILE A 129 4.85 -9.34 14.60
CA ILE A 129 5.28 -9.22 16.00
C ILE A 129 4.72 -7.95 16.64
N GLU A 130 4.89 -6.80 15.98
CA GLU A 130 4.41 -5.52 16.51
C GLU A 130 2.89 -5.44 16.51
N SER A 131 2.22 -5.95 15.47
CA SER A 131 0.74 -5.99 15.39
C SER A 131 0.14 -6.90 16.45
N ALA A 132 0.65 -8.12 16.59
CA ALA A 132 0.18 -9.08 17.58
C ALA A 132 0.40 -8.58 19.01
N ALA A 133 1.50 -7.84 19.25
CA ALA A 133 1.79 -7.25 20.56
C ALA A 133 0.65 -6.35 21.05
N ILE A 134 0.02 -5.60 20.16
CA ILE A 134 -1.09 -4.70 20.50
C ILE A 134 -2.48 -5.29 20.22
N GLY A 135 -2.54 -6.61 19.99
CA GLY A 135 -3.81 -7.36 19.87
C GLY A 135 -4.39 -7.40 18.45
N CYS A 136 -3.68 -6.97 17.40
CA CYS A 136 -4.07 -7.26 16.03
C CYS A 136 -3.76 -8.73 15.70
N ASN A 137 -4.68 -9.36 14.97
CA ASN A 137 -4.56 -10.76 14.56
C ASN A 137 -4.79 -10.96 13.06
N TRP A 138 -5.02 -9.86 12.34
CA TRP A 138 -5.27 -9.84 10.91
C TRP A 138 -4.52 -8.65 10.27
N SER A 139 -3.92 -8.87 9.12
CA SER A 139 -3.24 -7.83 8.36
C SER A 139 -3.82 -7.74 6.96
N PHE A 140 -4.13 -6.51 6.52
CA PHE A 140 -4.49 -6.23 5.12
C PHE A 140 -3.23 -6.02 4.28
N ALA A 141 -2.41 -7.06 4.23
CA ALA A 141 -1.17 -7.21 3.48
C ALA A 141 -0.90 -8.71 3.24
N PRO A 142 -0.08 -9.10 2.25
CA PRO A 142 0.70 -8.27 1.34
C PRO A 142 -0.11 -7.65 0.19
N VAL A 143 0.45 -6.59 -0.41
CA VAL A 143 0.00 -6.09 -1.71
C VAL A 143 0.68 -6.94 -2.79
N VAL A 144 -0.13 -7.72 -3.51
CA VAL A 144 0.33 -8.64 -4.56
C VAL A 144 -0.02 -8.16 -5.97
N ASP A 145 -0.45 -6.92 -6.06
CA ASP A 145 -0.69 -6.23 -7.33
C ASP A 145 0.61 -6.12 -8.13
N LEU A 146 0.50 -6.19 -9.45
CA LEU A 146 1.65 -6.14 -10.34
C LEU A 146 1.81 -4.72 -10.91
N MET A 147 2.99 -4.14 -10.75
CA MET A 147 3.31 -2.79 -11.22
C MET A 147 3.60 -2.77 -12.73
N ILE A 148 2.65 -3.24 -13.54
CA ILE A 148 2.78 -3.38 -15.01
C ILE A 148 2.62 -2.02 -15.70
N ASN A 149 1.58 -1.27 -15.33
CA ASN A 149 1.33 0.05 -15.89
C ASN A 149 1.95 1.14 -14.99
N TRP A 150 3.01 1.76 -15.46
CA TRP A 150 3.71 2.83 -14.75
C TRP A 150 2.83 4.06 -14.44
N ARG A 151 1.69 4.21 -15.14
CA ARG A 151 0.71 5.26 -14.87
C ARG A 151 -0.29 4.91 -13.78
N ASN A 152 -0.34 3.66 -13.31
CA ASN A 152 -1.25 3.29 -12.22
C ASN A 152 -0.83 3.99 -10.93
N PRO A 153 -1.71 4.78 -10.27
CA PRO A 153 -1.33 5.58 -9.10
C PRO A 153 -1.33 4.77 -7.79
N ILE A 154 -1.89 3.56 -7.79
CA ILE A 154 -2.14 2.78 -6.57
C ILE A 154 -1.03 1.79 -6.27
N THR A 155 -0.49 1.13 -7.30
CA THR A 155 0.48 0.04 -7.11
C THR A 155 1.92 0.53 -7.04
N THR A 156 2.23 1.72 -7.52
CA THR A 156 3.54 2.31 -7.86
C THR A 156 4.69 2.04 -6.90
N ASN A 157 4.42 1.97 -5.59
CA ASN A 157 5.44 1.67 -4.57
C ASN A 157 4.99 0.62 -3.56
N ARG A 158 3.79 0.07 -3.71
CA ARG A 158 3.18 -0.84 -2.74
C ARG A 158 3.47 -2.31 -3.04
N GLY A 159 3.44 -2.70 -4.33
CA GLY A 159 3.76 -4.07 -4.77
C GLY A 159 5.27 -4.37 -4.71
N PHE A 160 5.65 -5.64 -4.83
CA PHE A 160 7.04 -6.06 -4.83
C PHE A 160 7.71 -5.92 -6.20
N SER A 161 6.97 -6.20 -7.30
CA SER A 161 7.51 -6.18 -8.66
C SER A 161 6.41 -6.05 -9.71
N LYS A 162 6.81 -5.80 -10.97
CA LYS A 162 5.96 -6.02 -12.15
C LYS A 162 5.91 -7.49 -12.58
N ASP A 163 6.87 -8.28 -12.14
CA ASP A 163 7.03 -9.69 -12.49
C ASP A 163 6.24 -10.59 -11.54
N ALA A 164 5.44 -11.51 -12.10
CA ALA A 164 4.55 -12.38 -11.34
C ALA A 164 5.32 -13.42 -10.50
N ASP A 165 6.42 -13.96 -11.02
CA ASP A 165 7.23 -14.96 -10.30
C ASP A 165 7.91 -14.34 -9.09
N LYS A 166 8.52 -13.17 -9.28
CA LYS A 166 9.13 -12.41 -8.19
C LYS A 166 8.10 -11.97 -7.14
N THR A 167 6.95 -11.46 -7.59
CA THR A 167 5.87 -11.05 -6.68
C THR A 167 5.35 -12.24 -5.87
N LEU A 168 5.17 -13.41 -6.49
CA LEU A 168 4.77 -14.63 -5.79
C LEU A 168 5.83 -15.05 -4.77
N GLU A 169 7.10 -15.14 -5.15
CA GLU A 169 8.20 -15.55 -4.27
C GLU A 169 8.28 -14.67 -3.02
N PHE A 170 8.25 -13.35 -3.19
CA PHE A 170 8.33 -12.39 -2.10
C PHE A 170 7.07 -12.40 -1.23
N SER A 171 5.89 -12.53 -1.85
CA SER A 171 4.62 -12.61 -1.12
C SER A 171 4.50 -13.87 -0.28
N LEU A 172 5.04 -15.02 -0.74
CA LEU A 172 5.11 -16.25 0.03
C LEU A 172 5.95 -16.08 1.30
N GLU A 173 7.09 -15.43 1.19
CA GLU A 173 7.97 -15.18 2.34
C GLU A 173 7.35 -14.17 3.32
N PHE A 174 6.73 -13.10 2.82
CA PHE A 174 5.96 -12.17 3.66
C PHE A 174 4.85 -12.89 4.41
N MET A 175 4.04 -13.70 3.69
CA MET A 175 2.97 -14.50 4.27
C MET A 175 3.50 -15.45 5.35
N ARG A 176 4.62 -16.13 5.10
CA ARG A 176 5.29 -17.02 6.06
C ARG A 176 5.67 -16.27 7.34
N GLY A 177 6.34 -15.12 7.19
CA GLY A 177 6.71 -14.26 8.33
C GLY A 177 5.51 -13.82 9.17
N MET A 178 4.38 -13.49 8.53
CA MET A 178 3.14 -13.14 9.22
C MET A 178 2.54 -14.32 9.99
N MET A 179 2.36 -15.45 9.31
CA MET A 179 1.66 -16.60 9.87
C MET A 179 2.43 -17.27 11.02
N GLU A 180 3.75 -17.37 10.92
CA GLU A 180 4.62 -17.91 11.98
C GLU A 180 4.56 -17.05 13.26
N ASN A 181 4.13 -15.80 13.17
CA ASN A 181 3.99 -14.87 14.29
C ASN A 181 2.53 -14.57 14.66
N GLY A 182 1.59 -15.43 14.24
CA GLY A 182 0.20 -15.46 14.73
C GLY A 182 -0.72 -14.40 14.14
N VAL A 183 -0.39 -13.81 13.00
CA VAL A 183 -1.23 -12.84 12.29
C VAL A 183 -1.62 -13.39 10.91
N ALA A 184 -2.92 -13.40 10.61
CA ALA A 184 -3.43 -13.84 9.32
C ALA A 184 -3.19 -12.73 8.26
N PRO A 185 -2.50 -13.00 7.14
CA PRO A 185 -2.40 -12.07 6.02
C PRO A 185 -3.65 -12.07 5.15
N ALA A 186 -3.92 -10.93 4.50
CA ALA A 186 -4.91 -10.79 3.43
C ALA A 186 -4.23 -10.26 2.17
N ALA A 187 -4.02 -11.12 1.18
CA ALA A 187 -3.47 -10.69 -0.11
C ALA A 187 -4.47 -9.78 -0.84
N LYS A 188 -3.96 -8.71 -1.46
CA LYS A 188 -4.80 -7.68 -2.09
C LYS A 188 -4.14 -7.03 -3.30
N HIS A 189 -4.95 -6.50 -4.23
CA HIS A 189 -6.42 -6.35 -4.26
C HIS A 189 -7.00 -7.27 -5.35
N PHE A 190 -7.58 -8.39 -4.98
CA PHE A 190 -8.12 -9.35 -5.96
C PHE A 190 -9.23 -8.71 -6.82
N PRO A 191 -9.26 -8.86 -8.15
CA PRO A 191 -8.48 -9.77 -8.99
C PRO A 191 -7.13 -9.19 -9.50
N GLY A 192 -6.66 -8.09 -8.98
CA GLY A 192 -5.35 -7.50 -9.26
C GLY A 192 -5.44 -6.11 -9.86
N ASP A 193 -4.81 -5.13 -9.19
CA ASP A 193 -4.60 -3.75 -9.66
C ASP A 193 -3.26 -3.64 -10.40
N GLY A 194 -3.07 -2.52 -11.14
CA GLY A 194 -1.82 -2.23 -11.86
C GLY A 194 -1.94 -2.27 -13.38
N ILE A 195 -3.13 -2.46 -13.95
CA ILE A 195 -3.39 -2.44 -15.40
C ILE A 195 -3.98 -1.10 -15.86
N ASP A 196 -5.05 -0.63 -15.20
CA ASP A 196 -5.68 0.66 -15.53
C ASP A 196 -4.93 1.82 -14.87
N GLU A 197 -4.95 3.00 -15.51
CA GLU A 197 -4.34 4.22 -14.94
C GLU A 197 -5.26 4.98 -13.99
N ARG A 198 -6.50 4.52 -13.81
CA ARG A 198 -7.48 5.13 -12.90
C ARG A 198 -7.40 4.50 -11.51
N ASP A 199 -7.62 5.33 -10.52
CA ASP A 199 -7.67 4.97 -9.12
C ASP A 199 -9.06 4.47 -8.73
N GLN A 200 -9.19 3.23 -8.24
CA GLN A 200 -10.44 2.66 -7.77
C GLN A 200 -11.06 3.41 -6.57
N HIS A 201 -10.29 4.21 -5.84
CA HIS A 201 -10.81 5.08 -4.79
C HIS A 201 -11.67 6.22 -5.37
N LEU A 202 -11.34 6.69 -6.58
CA LEU A 202 -11.89 7.89 -7.19
C LEU A 202 -12.70 7.60 -8.45
N SER A 203 -12.54 6.44 -9.08
CA SER A 203 -13.13 6.09 -10.34
C SER A 203 -13.23 4.58 -10.54
N PHE A 204 -13.93 4.17 -11.59
CA PHE A 204 -13.97 2.81 -12.06
C PHE A 204 -12.60 2.38 -12.64
N ALA A 205 -12.10 1.21 -12.26
CA ALA A 205 -10.82 0.67 -12.70
C ALA A 205 -10.97 -0.81 -13.14
N PRO A 206 -10.92 -1.13 -14.46
CA PRO A 206 -10.95 -2.50 -14.94
C PRO A 206 -9.54 -3.08 -15.09
N ASN A 207 -9.40 -4.35 -14.79
CA ASN A 207 -8.30 -5.18 -15.30
C ASN A 207 -8.79 -5.84 -16.60
N THR A 208 -8.20 -5.44 -17.72
CA THR A 208 -8.66 -5.79 -19.08
C THR A 208 -7.89 -6.94 -19.72
N LEU A 209 -7.07 -7.65 -18.95
CA LEU A 209 -6.34 -8.80 -19.45
C LEU A 209 -7.30 -9.92 -19.90
N SER A 210 -6.90 -10.63 -20.95
CA SER A 210 -7.58 -11.89 -21.32
C SER A 210 -7.47 -12.92 -20.19
N PRO A 211 -8.32 -13.95 -20.14
CA PRO A 211 -8.21 -15.01 -19.16
C PRO A 211 -6.82 -15.66 -19.12
N GLU A 212 -6.21 -15.88 -20.29
CA GLU A 212 -4.89 -16.48 -20.43
C GLU A 212 -3.80 -15.55 -19.84
N GLU A 213 -3.79 -14.28 -20.21
CA GLU A 213 -2.83 -13.29 -19.68
C GLU A 213 -2.99 -13.11 -18.17
N TRP A 214 -4.25 -13.10 -17.69
CA TRP A 214 -4.53 -12.99 -16.27
C TRP A 214 -4.06 -14.24 -15.50
N ASP A 215 -4.31 -15.44 -16.04
CA ASP A 215 -3.86 -16.71 -15.44
C ASP A 215 -2.33 -16.79 -15.33
N GLU A 216 -1.59 -16.27 -16.32
CA GLU A 216 -0.12 -16.24 -16.34
C GLU A 216 0.48 -15.16 -15.42
N THR A 217 -0.31 -14.18 -14.98
CA THR A 217 0.11 -13.05 -14.16
C THR A 217 -0.53 -13.10 -12.78
N PHE A 218 -1.62 -12.37 -12.58
CA PHE A 218 -2.32 -12.30 -11.28
C PHE A 218 -2.82 -13.67 -10.82
N GLY A 219 -3.35 -14.48 -11.73
CA GLY A 219 -3.84 -15.84 -11.46
C GLY A 219 -2.74 -16.72 -10.89
N LYS A 220 -1.51 -16.62 -11.43
CA LYS A 220 -0.32 -17.33 -10.94
C LYS A 220 0.04 -16.91 -9.52
N VAL A 221 0.03 -15.60 -9.24
CA VAL A 221 0.36 -15.09 -7.89
C VAL A 221 -0.67 -15.56 -6.87
N TYR A 222 -1.96 -15.33 -7.13
CA TYR A 222 -3.02 -15.77 -6.21
C TYR A 222 -3.07 -17.30 -6.08
N GLY A 223 -2.92 -18.04 -7.19
CA GLY A 223 -2.89 -19.51 -7.17
C GLY A 223 -1.77 -20.06 -6.29
N GLY A 224 -0.55 -19.55 -6.43
CA GLY A 224 0.59 -19.99 -5.61
C GLY A 224 0.40 -19.68 -4.11
N LEU A 225 -0.18 -18.53 -3.77
CA LEU A 225 -0.52 -18.17 -2.39
C LEU A 225 -1.63 -19.06 -1.82
N ILE A 226 -2.66 -19.37 -2.61
CA ILE A 226 -3.76 -20.29 -2.23
C ILE A 226 -3.22 -21.67 -1.93
N ASP A 227 -2.36 -22.21 -2.80
CA ASP A 227 -1.71 -23.52 -2.64
C ASP A 227 -0.82 -23.56 -1.38
N ALA A 228 -0.19 -22.44 -1.05
CA ALA A 228 0.59 -22.29 0.18
C ALA A 228 -0.29 -22.17 1.44
N GLY A 229 -1.59 -21.90 1.31
CA GLY A 229 -2.55 -21.83 2.42
C GLY A 229 -2.85 -20.40 2.87
N LEU A 230 -2.95 -19.47 1.94
CA LEU A 230 -3.36 -18.08 2.20
C LEU A 230 -4.65 -18.00 3.00
N PRO A 231 -4.67 -17.37 4.19
CA PRO A 231 -5.85 -17.33 5.07
C PRO A 231 -6.98 -16.46 4.52
N SER A 232 -6.64 -15.33 3.92
CA SER A 232 -7.66 -14.38 3.45
C SER A 232 -7.24 -13.59 2.21
N ILE A 233 -8.24 -13.10 1.48
CA ILE A 233 -8.09 -12.23 0.31
C ILE A 233 -8.97 -11.00 0.51
N MET A 234 -8.41 -9.81 0.21
CA MET A 234 -9.20 -8.60 0.06
C MET A 234 -9.61 -8.44 -1.40
N ALA A 235 -10.90 -8.46 -1.65
CA ALA A 235 -11.46 -8.19 -2.97
C ALA A 235 -11.46 -6.68 -3.24
N GLY A 236 -10.77 -6.25 -4.28
CA GLY A 236 -10.76 -4.86 -4.76
C GLY A 236 -12.03 -4.51 -5.53
N HIS A 237 -12.27 -3.21 -5.70
CA HIS A 237 -13.38 -2.72 -6.52
C HIS A 237 -12.98 -2.61 -8.00
N ILE A 238 -12.38 -3.70 -8.50
CA ILE A 238 -11.80 -3.81 -9.84
C ILE A 238 -12.66 -4.75 -10.66
N ALA A 239 -13.06 -4.33 -11.85
CA ALA A 239 -13.76 -5.22 -12.77
C ALA A 239 -12.77 -6.10 -13.55
N LEU A 240 -13.21 -7.32 -13.91
CA LEU A 240 -12.44 -8.26 -14.73
C LEU A 240 -13.33 -8.74 -15.89
N PRO A 241 -13.60 -7.88 -16.90
CA PRO A 241 -14.65 -8.09 -17.89
C PRO A 241 -14.42 -9.35 -18.74
N GLU A 242 -13.18 -9.67 -19.12
CA GLU A 242 -12.92 -10.80 -19.99
C GLU A 242 -13.13 -12.13 -19.26
N TYR A 243 -12.87 -12.21 -17.97
CA TYR A 243 -13.25 -13.38 -17.18
C TYR A 243 -14.75 -13.51 -16.95
N VAL A 244 -15.48 -12.39 -16.82
CA VAL A 244 -16.95 -12.43 -16.79
C VAL A 244 -17.50 -12.99 -18.11
N ARG A 245 -16.94 -12.58 -19.27
CA ARG A 245 -17.30 -13.14 -20.59
C ARG A 245 -17.00 -14.63 -20.71
N TYR A 246 -15.87 -15.07 -20.14
CA TYR A 246 -15.48 -16.48 -20.11
C TYR A 246 -16.56 -17.35 -19.44
N PHE A 247 -17.11 -16.90 -18.29
CA PHE A 247 -18.16 -17.63 -17.58
C PHE A 247 -19.56 -17.37 -18.16
N ASN A 248 -19.81 -16.18 -18.69
CA ASN A 248 -21.08 -15.80 -19.30
C ASN A 248 -20.86 -15.00 -20.60
N PRO A 249 -20.80 -15.69 -21.77
CA PRO A 249 -20.63 -15.02 -23.07
C PRO A 249 -21.73 -14.01 -23.41
N ASN A 250 -22.91 -14.11 -22.76
CA ASN A 250 -24.04 -13.21 -22.95
C ASN A 250 -24.13 -12.13 -21.85
N ALA A 251 -23.10 -11.94 -21.07
CA ALA A 251 -23.08 -10.95 -20.01
C ALA A 251 -23.38 -9.55 -20.53
N THR A 252 -24.25 -8.85 -19.82
CA THR A 252 -24.58 -7.45 -20.10
C THR A 252 -23.40 -6.53 -19.79
N LYS A 253 -23.40 -5.33 -20.37
CA LYS A 253 -22.37 -4.32 -20.03
C LYS A 253 -22.28 -4.07 -18.52
N LYS A 254 -23.42 -4.07 -17.82
CA LYS A 254 -23.44 -3.88 -16.37
C LYS A 254 -22.73 -5.01 -15.64
N GLU A 255 -22.95 -6.26 -16.02
CA GLU A 255 -22.29 -7.43 -15.42
C GLU A 255 -20.77 -7.44 -15.72
N LEU A 256 -20.37 -7.09 -16.96
CA LEU A 256 -18.96 -7.01 -17.36
C LEU A 256 -18.19 -5.96 -16.55
N LEU A 257 -18.84 -4.84 -16.23
CA LEU A 257 -18.22 -3.70 -15.55
C LEU A 257 -18.47 -3.70 -14.04
N MET A 258 -19.17 -4.72 -13.51
CA MET A 258 -19.37 -4.85 -12.07
C MET A 258 -18.04 -5.15 -11.37
N PRO A 259 -17.66 -4.38 -10.33
CA PRO A 259 -16.43 -4.64 -9.59
C PRO A 259 -16.47 -6.03 -8.93
N ALA A 260 -15.30 -6.63 -8.75
CA ALA A 260 -15.16 -7.99 -8.22
C ALA A 260 -15.93 -8.20 -6.91
N THR A 261 -15.90 -7.23 -6.01
CA THR A 261 -16.62 -7.26 -4.72
C THR A 261 -18.14 -7.47 -4.85
N LEU A 262 -18.71 -7.14 -6.02
CA LEU A 262 -20.15 -7.26 -6.29
C LEU A 262 -20.45 -8.28 -7.41
N ASN A 263 -19.44 -9.02 -7.86
CA ASN A 263 -19.54 -9.88 -9.04
C ASN A 263 -19.33 -11.36 -8.70
N LYS A 264 -20.42 -12.14 -8.76
CA LYS A 264 -20.38 -13.58 -8.49
C LYS A 264 -19.46 -14.36 -9.43
N TYR A 265 -19.35 -13.95 -10.70
CA TYR A 265 -18.46 -14.62 -11.65
C TYR A 265 -17.00 -14.54 -11.21
N ILE A 266 -16.63 -13.47 -10.51
CA ILE A 266 -15.26 -13.25 -10.05
C ILE A 266 -15.03 -13.87 -8.66
N LEU A 267 -15.92 -13.67 -7.69
CA LEU A 267 -15.71 -14.20 -6.34
C LEU A 267 -16.14 -15.66 -6.19
N THR A 268 -17.26 -16.04 -6.82
CA THR A 268 -17.79 -17.41 -6.70
C THR A 268 -17.24 -18.32 -7.79
N ASP A 269 -17.36 -17.95 -9.06
CA ASP A 269 -17.03 -18.87 -10.14
C ASP A 269 -15.51 -18.93 -10.39
N LEU A 270 -14.80 -17.79 -10.40
CA LEU A 270 -13.34 -17.76 -10.56
C LEU A 270 -12.64 -18.13 -9.25
N LEU A 271 -12.78 -17.31 -8.20
CA LEU A 271 -11.96 -17.46 -6.99
C LEU A 271 -12.29 -18.75 -6.20
N ARG A 272 -13.58 -19.00 -5.93
CA ARG A 272 -13.98 -20.21 -5.19
C ARG A 272 -14.00 -21.45 -6.09
N GLY A 273 -14.54 -21.32 -7.31
CA GLY A 273 -14.74 -22.44 -8.23
C GLY A 273 -13.46 -22.86 -8.93
N LYS A 274 -12.93 -22.02 -9.83
CA LYS A 274 -11.75 -22.37 -10.65
C LYS A 274 -10.46 -22.43 -9.83
N MET A 275 -10.23 -21.46 -8.96
CA MET A 275 -8.98 -21.39 -8.16
C MET A 275 -9.06 -22.18 -6.85
N GLY A 276 -10.24 -22.62 -6.40
CA GLY A 276 -10.41 -23.45 -5.21
C GLY A 276 -10.13 -22.76 -3.88
N PHE A 277 -10.20 -21.43 -3.80
CA PHE A 277 -9.93 -20.69 -2.57
C PHE A 277 -10.94 -21.01 -1.47
N ASN A 278 -10.47 -21.62 -0.40
CA ASN A 278 -11.27 -22.02 0.76
C ASN A 278 -11.31 -20.97 1.89
N GLY A 279 -10.38 -19.99 1.89
CA GLY A 279 -10.20 -18.99 2.94
C GLY A 279 -11.22 -17.84 2.95
N LEU A 280 -11.00 -16.88 3.83
CA LEU A 280 -11.87 -15.72 4.06
C LEU A 280 -11.73 -14.67 2.95
N VAL A 281 -12.84 -14.13 2.46
CA VAL A 281 -12.86 -12.97 1.55
C VAL A 281 -13.45 -11.77 2.27
N VAL A 282 -12.71 -10.66 2.27
CA VAL A 282 -13.18 -9.37 2.77
C VAL A 282 -13.26 -8.38 1.60
N THR A 283 -14.23 -7.48 1.61
CA THR A 283 -14.28 -6.38 0.63
C THR A 283 -13.17 -5.38 0.89
N ASP A 284 -12.77 -4.60 -0.09
CA ASP A 284 -12.11 -3.32 0.13
C ASP A 284 -13.11 -2.30 0.71
N ALA A 285 -12.65 -1.09 1.00
CA ALA A 285 -13.42 -0.08 1.73
C ALA A 285 -14.65 0.41 0.95
N SER A 286 -15.82 0.27 1.53
CA SER A 286 -17.13 0.47 0.89
C SER A 286 -17.47 1.92 0.50
N HIS A 287 -16.66 2.89 0.90
CA HIS A 287 -16.81 4.30 0.53
C HIS A 287 -16.09 4.67 -0.77
N MET A 288 -15.29 3.75 -1.33
CA MET A 288 -14.57 3.99 -2.59
C MET A 288 -15.54 4.13 -3.77
N VAL A 289 -15.23 5.08 -4.67
CA VAL A 289 -16.15 5.45 -5.76
C VAL A 289 -16.41 4.29 -6.74
N ALA A 290 -15.43 3.44 -7.01
CA ALA A 290 -15.64 2.27 -7.87
C ALA A 290 -16.75 1.35 -7.35
N MET A 291 -16.96 1.26 -6.04
CA MET A 291 -18.04 0.49 -5.43
C MET A 291 -19.33 1.30 -5.33
N THR A 292 -19.27 2.52 -4.80
CA THR A 292 -20.46 3.34 -4.53
C THR A 292 -21.19 3.80 -5.79
N SER A 293 -20.50 3.88 -6.92
CA SER A 293 -21.10 4.21 -8.23
C SER A 293 -21.71 3.02 -8.95
N ALA A 294 -21.50 1.78 -8.48
CA ALA A 294 -21.98 0.57 -9.16
C ALA A 294 -23.48 0.31 -8.94
N MET A 295 -23.98 0.57 -7.72
CA MET A 295 -25.40 0.41 -7.37
C MET A 295 -25.73 1.15 -6.07
N LYS A 296 -27.03 1.18 -5.73
CA LYS A 296 -27.50 1.78 -4.47
C LYS A 296 -26.90 1.05 -3.27
N ARG A 297 -26.55 1.79 -2.22
CA ARG A 297 -25.92 1.22 -1.03
C ARG A 297 -26.77 0.13 -0.36
N SER A 298 -28.10 0.32 -0.28
CA SER A 298 -29.03 -0.67 0.28
C SER A 298 -29.07 -2.01 -0.50
N GLU A 299 -28.71 -1.99 -1.78
CA GLU A 299 -28.60 -3.18 -2.63
C GLU A 299 -27.16 -3.73 -2.60
N MET A 300 -26.18 -2.83 -2.49
CA MET A 300 -24.74 -3.11 -2.56
C MET A 300 -24.28 -4.01 -1.41
N LEU A 301 -24.69 -3.71 -0.17
CA LEU A 301 -24.28 -4.46 1.01
C LEU A 301 -24.63 -5.96 0.90
N PRO A 302 -25.91 -6.33 0.74
CA PRO A 302 -26.27 -7.74 0.62
C PRO A 302 -25.72 -8.39 -0.65
N THR A 303 -25.57 -7.62 -1.76
CA THR A 303 -24.98 -8.14 -3.00
C THR A 303 -23.51 -8.50 -2.82
N ALA A 304 -22.73 -7.76 -2.05
CA ALA A 304 -21.33 -8.09 -1.78
C ALA A 304 -21.19 -9.46 -1.08
N ILE A 305 -22.04 -9.75 -0.13
CA ILE A 305 -22.07 -11.05 0.55
C ILE A 305 -22.58 -12.14 -0.40
N ALA A 306 -23.67 -11.89 -1.14
CA ALA A 306 -24.22 -12.82 -2.11
C ALA A 306 -23.22 -13.16 -3.24
N ALA A 307 -22.39 -12.21 -3.66
CA ALA A 307 -21.36 -12.41 -4.68
C ALA A 307 -20.20 -13.30 -4.23
N GLY A 308 -19.97 -13.44 -2.91
CA GLY A 308 -18.92 -14.33 -2.37
C GLY A 308 -17.99 -13.71 -1.34
N SER A 309 -18.15 -12.41 -1.00
CA SER A 309 -17.46 -11.81 0.15
C SER A 309 -18.03 -12.37 1.45
N ASP A 310 -17.19 -12.60 2.44
CA ASP A 310 -17.60 -13.11 3.76
C ASP A 310 -17.71 -11.98 4.79
N MET A 311 -16.92 -10.91 4.63
CA MET A 311 -16.97 -9.74 5.51
C MET A 311 -16.95 -8.44 4.69
N PHE A 312 -17.59 -7.41 5.24
CA PHE A 312 -17.82 -6.11 4.61
C PHE A 312 -17.08 -4.99 5.36
N LEU A 313 -16.29 -4.20 4.65
CA LEU A 313 -15.55 -3.04 5.13
C LEU A 313 -16.15 -1.76 4.54
N PHE A 314 -16.63 -0.78 5.25
CA PHE A 314 -16.97 -0.56 6.65
C PHE A 314 -18.43 -0.11 6.72
N PHE A 315 -18.97 0.09 7.92
CA PHE A 315 -20.17 0.89 8.07
C PHE A 315 -19.94 2.31 7.54
N ASN A 316 -20.93 2.84 6.80
CA ASN A 316 -21.05 4.27 6.53
C ASN A 316 -21.91 4.91 7.63
N ASP A 317 -23.08 4.35 7.84
CA ASP A 317 -23.91 4.55 9.03
C ASP A 317 -24.25 3.17 9.60
N PRO A 318 -23.88 2.87 10.86
CA PRO A 318 -24.06 1.53 11.40
C PRO A 318 -25.52 1.06 11.46
N GLU A 319 -26.47 1.95 11.76
CA GLU A 319 -27.88 1.61 11.89
C GLU A 319 -28.49 1.30 10.51
N GLU A 320 -28.28 2.19 9.52
CA GLU A 320 -28.75 1.99 8.16
C GLU A 320 -28.15 0.75 7.50
N ASP A 321 -26.81 0.60 7.56
CA ASP A 321 -26.10 -0.49 6.91
C ASP A 321 -26.48 -1.85 7.49
N PHE A 322 -26.64 -1.91 8.82
CA PHE A 322 -27.05 -3.13 9.50
C PHE A 322 -28.46 -3.54 9.07
N GLU A 323 -29.41 -2.59 9.06
CA GLU A 323 -30.79 -2.88 8.64
C GLU A 323 -30.85 -3.28 7.15
N TRP A 324 -30.10 -2.64 6.26
CA TRP A 324 -30.06 -3.03 4.84
C TRP A 324 -29.48 -4.43 4.64
N MET A 325 -28.51 -4.83 5.43
CA MET A 325 -27.98 -6.20 5.38
C MET A 325 -29.02 -7.21 5.88
N MET A 326 -29.72 -6.88 6.98
CA MET A 326 -30.84 -7.67 7.51
C MET A 326 -31.99 -7.79 6.50
N GLU A 327 -32.34 -6.69 5.83
CA GLU A 327 -33.34 -6.73 4.75
C GLU A 327 -32.90 -7.60 3.58
N GLY A 328 -31.62 -7.53 3.21
CA GLY A 328 -31.05 -8.37 2.15
C GLY A 328 -31.18 -9.87 2.47
N TYR A 329 -30.99 -10.24 3.73
CA TYR A 329 -31.22 -11.60 4.20
C TYR A 329 -32.73 -11.96 4.18
N ARG A 330 -33.62 -11.12 4.73
CA ARG A 330 -35.07 -11.34 4.74
C ARG A 330 -35.66 -11.45 3.33
N LYS A 331 -35.08 -10.76 2.35
CA LYS A 331 -35.47 -10.81 0.93
C LYS A 331 -34.84 -11.99 0.16
N GLY A 332 -34.00 -12.78 0.79
CA GLY A 332 -33.32 -13.93 0.19
C GLY A 332 -32.20 -13.56 -0.79
N ILE A 333 -31.68 -12.31 -0.76
CA ILE A 333 -30.46 -11.92 -1.50
C ILE A 333 -29.28 -12.65 -0.90
N ILE A 334 -29.18 -12.67 0.42
CA ILE A 334 -28.28 -13.53 1.19
C ILE A 334 -29.08 -14.77 1.58
N THR A 335 -28.75 -15.93 1.00
CA THR A 335 -29.42 -17.19 1.36
C THR A 335 -28.86 -17.76 2.66
N ASP A 336 -29.60 -18.68 3.29
CA ASP A 336 -29.14 -19.38 4.52
C ASP A 336 -27.80 -20.07 4.29
N GLU A 337 -27.65 -20.74 3.14
CA GLU A 337 -26.42 -21.45 2.79
C GLU A 337 -25.25 -20.47 2.64
N ARG A 338 -25.47 -19.30 2.00
CA ARG A 338 -24.42 -18.30 1.80
C ARG A 338 -24.01 -17.65 3.13
N LEU A 339 -24.99 -17.37 4.00
CA LEU A 339 -24.73 -16.84 5.35
C LEU A 339 -23.93 -17.86 6.18
N GLU A 340 -24.33 -19.13 6.17
CA GLU A 340 -23.62 -20.19 6.88
C GLU A 340 -22.19 -20.38 6.37
N GLU A 341 -21.98 -20.31 5.06
CA GLU A 341 -20.63 -20.36 4.47
C GLU A 341 -19.75 -19.18 4.91
N ALA A 342 -20.29 -17.94 4.94
CA ALA A 342 -19.55 -16.78 5.43
C ALA A 342 -19.15 -16.95 6.90
N LEU A 343 -20.13 -17.32 7.74
CA LEU A 343 -19.90 -17.53 9.17
C LEU A 343 -18.88 -18.65 9.42
N THR A 344 -18.96 -19.74 8.66
CA THR A 344 -18.01 -20.85 8.76
C THR A 344 -16.58 -20.38 8.47
N ARG A 345 -16.37 -19.52 7.47
CA ARG A 345 -15.04 -18.96 7.16
C ARG A 345 -14.58 -17.96 8.21
N ILE A 346 -15.46 -17.08 8.67
CA ILE A 346 -15.16 -16.10 9.70
C ILE A 346 -14.72 -16.78 10.99
N LEU A 347 -15.54 -17.71 11.48
CA LEU A 347 -15.26 -18.45 12.72
C LEU A 347 -14.11 -19.44 12.53
N GLY A 348 -14.01 -20.05 11.35
CA GLY A 348 -12.87 -20.91 10.99
C GLY A 348 -11.55 -20.16 11.07
N THR A 349 -11.50 -18.91 10.58
CA THR A 349 -10.32 -18.04 10.69
C THR A 349 -10.02 -17.69 12.14
N LYS A 350 -11.03 -17.34 12.93
CA LYS A 350 -10.88 -17.09 14.38
C LYS A 350 -10.35 -18.33 15.12
N ALA A 351 -10.84 -19.51 14.76
CA ALA A 351 -10.39 -20.77 15.34
C ALA A 351 -8.96 -21.13 14.92
N ALA A 352 -8.60 -20.94 13.65
CA ALA A 352 -7.24 -21.16 13.15
C ALA A 352 -6.20 -20.25 13.82
N LEU A 353 -6.61 -19.04 14.22
CA LEU A 353 -5.81 -18.10 15.03
C LEU A 353 -5.79 -18.48 16.54
N GLY A 354 -6.46 -19.56 16.92
CA GLY A 354 -6.53 -20.03 18.31
C GLY A 354 -7.33 -19.14 19.26
N LEU A 355 -8.12 -18.21 18.73
CA LEU A 355 -8.87 -17.24 19.57
C LEU A 355 -9.95 -17.91 20.42
N HIS A 356 -10.47 -19.05 20.01
CA HIS A 356 -11.48 -19.83 20.73
C HIS A 356 -10.95 -20.58 21.94
N ASN A 357 -9.64 -20.82 22.02
CA ASN A 357 -8.98 -21.61 23.05
C ASN A 357 -8.46 -20.77 24.23
N LYS A 358 -8.58 -19.46 24.16
CA LYS A 358 -8.07 -18.55 25.18
C LYS A 358 -9.21 -17.86 25.93
N PRO A 359 -9.08 -17.69 27.26
CA PRO A 359 -9.93 -16.76 27.99
C PRO A 359 -9.82 -15.36 27.33
N LYS A 360 -10.92 -14.61 27.29
CA LYS A 360 -10.94 -13.28 26.64
C LYS A 360 -9.88 -12.32 27.22
N THR A 361 -9.61 -12.42 28.51
CA THR A 361 -8.59 -11.65 29.25
C THR A 361 -7.16 -12.05 28.92
N GLU A 362 -6.95 -13.17 28.22
CA GLU A 362 -5.66 -13.74 27.86
C GLU A 362 -5.41 -13.74 26.33
N ILE A 363 -6.35 -13.19 25.54
CA ILE A 363 -6.15 -13.03 24.09
C ILE A 363 -4.98 -12.08 23.82
N LEU A 364 -4.91 -10.96 24.56
CA LEU A 364 -3.77 -10.05 24.54
C LEU A 364 -2.76 -10.44 25.62
N GLN A 365 -1.47 -10.42 25.27
CA GLN A 365 -0.38 -10.59 26.23
C GLN A 365 -0.34 -9.42 27.26
N PRO A 366 0.34 -9.53 28.40
CA PRO A 366 0.48 -8.45 29.37
C PRO A 366 1.04 -7.18 28.73
N LYS A 367 0.49 -6.00 29.07
CA LYS A 367 0.82 -4.72 28.42
C LYS A 367 2.31 -4.38 28.42
N ALA A 368 3.01 -4.67 29.54
CA ALA A 368 4.45 -4.41 29.64
C ALA A 368 5.27 -5.25 28.64
N GLU A 369 4.91 -6.52 28.45
CA GLU A 369 5.53 -7.41 27.47
C GLU A 369 5.20 -6.98 26.03
N ALA A 370 3.98 -6.52 25.81
CA ALA A 370 3.54 -5.98 24.54
C ALA A 370 4.36 -4.76 24.12
N MET A 371 4.44 -3.77 25.00
CA MET A 371 5.18 -2.52 24.72
C MET A 371 6.68 -2.77 24.50
N ALA A 372 7.25 -3.77 25.14
CA ALA A 372 8.65 -4.13 24.97
C ALA A 372 9.00 -4.72 23.59
N LYS A 373 8.01 -4.99 22.73
CA LYS A 373 8.19 -5.51 21.36
C LYS A 373 8.07 -4.43 20.28
N ILE A 374 7.72 -3.19 20.64
CA ILE A 374 7.44 -2.12 19.69
C ILE A 374 8.67 -1.25 19.46
N GLY A 375 8.98 -0.95 18.20
CA GLY A 375 9.99 0.05 17.84
C GLY A 375 11.44 -0.35 18.16
N LEU A 376 11.77 -1.63 18.19
CA LEU A 376 13.09 -2.12 18.56
C LEU A 376 14.19 -1.63 17.60
N ASP A 377 15.37 -1.34 18.14
CA ASP A 377 16.51 -0.92 17.32
C ASP A 377 16.96 -1.99 16.34
N SER A 378 16.82 -3.29 16.69
CA SER A 378 17.09 -4.38 15.76
C SER A 378 16.19 -4.36 14.51
N TYR A 379 14.94 -3.90 14.63
CA TYR A 379 14.04 -3.73 13.48
C TYR A 379 14.47 -2.56 12.60
N LYS A 380 14.91 -1.47 13.21
CA LYS A 380 15.45 -0.31 12.48
C LYS A 380 16.73 -0.66 11.71
N GLU A 381 17.58 -1.54 12.25
CA GLU A 381 18.76 -2.01 11.52
C GLU A 381 18.40 -2.81 10.27
N ILE A 382 17.37 -3.67 10.32
CA ILE A 382 16.82 -4.35 9.12
C ILE A 382 16.32 -3.33 8.09
N ALA A 383 15.60 -2.30 8.53
CA ALA A 383 15.14 -1.23 7.63
C ALA A 383 16.28 -0.49 6.94
N LYS A 384 17.38 -0.23 7.67
CA LYS A 384 18.60 0.38 7.11
C LYS A 384 19.30 -0.55 6.11
N GLU A 385 19.41 -1.84 6.44
CA GLU A 385 20.00 -2.84 5.56
C GLU A 385 19.24 -2.94 4.24
N ILE A 386 17.89 -3.04 4.29
CA ILE A 386 17.05 -3.02 3.09
C ILE A 386 17.28 -1.73 2.30
N SER A 387 17.41 -0.59 2.98
CA SER A 387 17.68 0.69 2.32
C SER A 387 19.02 0.71 1.61
N ASP A 388 20.08 0.19 2.23
CA ASP A 388 21.39 0.09 1.58
C ASP A 388 21.34 -0.78 0.33
N LYS A 389 20.64 -1.92 0.40
CA LYS A 389 20.56 -2.88 -0.70
C LYS A 389 19.60 -2.44 -1.83
N SER A 390 18.65 -1.56 -1.55
CA SER A 390 17.59 -1.19 -2.50
C SER A 390 17.89 0.03 -3.36
N ILE A 391 18.74 0.97 -2.91
CA ILE A 391 19.05 2.17 -3.70
C ILE A 391 19.58 1.77 -5.07
N THR A 392 18.88 2.19 -6.12
CA THR A 392 19.09 1.72 -7.49
C THR A 392 19.64 2.83 -8.37
N LEU A 393 20.81 2.62 -8.95
CA LEU A 393 21.35 3.44 -10.03
C LEU A 393 20.77 2.90 -11.35
N VAL A 394 19.72 3.57 -11.84
CA VAL A 394 18.97 3.12 -13.03
C VAL A 394 19.70 3.50 -14.32
N LYS A 395 20.23 4.72 -14.39
CA LYS A 395 20.93 5.26 -15.55
C LYS A 395 22.22 5.97 -15.11
N ASN A 396 23.34 5.76 -15.82
CA ASN A 396 24.64 6.34 -15.49
C ASN A 396 25.53 6.47 -16.76
N GLU A 397 25.06 7.28 -17.72
CA GLU A 397 25.76 7.45 -19.01
C GLU A 397 27.08 8.25 -18.84
N GLU A 398 27.11 9.21 -17.92
CA GLU A 398 28.28 10.07 -17.68
C GLU A 398 29.33 9.42 -16.77
N ASN A 399 29.04 8.30 -16.12
CA ASN A 399 29.92 7.66 -15.13
C ASN A 399 30.44 8.65 -14.07
N ILE A 400 29.52 9.47 -13.54
CA ILE A 400 29.83 10.61 -12.68
C ILE A 400 30.38 10.18 -11.29
N PHE A 401 30.06 8.98 -10.83
CA PHE A 401 30.46 8.49 -9.50
C PHE A 401 31.90 7.96 -9.46
N PRO A 402 32.62 8.15 -8.33
CA PRO A 402 32.22 8.91 -7.14
C PRO A 402 32.28 10.42 -7.36
N ILE A 403 31.32 11.14 -6.73
CA ILE A 403 31.43 12.60 -6.61
C ILE A 403 32.39 12.93 -5.48
N SER A 404 33.09 14.08 -5.59
CA SER A 404 33.98 14.55 -4.52
C SER A 404 34.10 16.09 -4.53
N PRO A 405 34.42 16.72 -3.37
CA PRO A 405 34.65 18.17 -3.29
C PRO A 405 35.80 18.68 -4.17
N GLU A 406 36.78 17.82 -4.52
CA GLU A 406 37.89 18.19 -5.40
C GLU A 406 37.44 18.37 -6.86
N LYS A 407 36.42 17.60 -7.29
CA LYS A 407 35.93 17.62 -8.66
C LYS A 407 34.64 18.45 -8.80
N HIS A 408 33.78 18.43 -7.77
CA HIS A 408 32.42 18.94 -7.81
C HIS A 408 32.14 19.85 -6.61
N LYS A 409 33.02 20.83 -6.35
CA LYS A 409 33.02 21.67 -5.14
C LYS A 409 31.67 22.38 -4.94
N ARG A 410 31.14 22.97 -5.99
CA ARG A 410 29.96 23.85 -5.95
C ARG A 410 28.75 23.10 -6.48
N VAL A 411 27.83 22.77 -5.59
CA VAL A 411 26.64 21.94 -5.89
C VAL A 411 25.37 22.79 -5.85
N LEU A 412 24.58 22.72 -6.89
CA LEU A 412 23.21 23.25 -6.90
C LEU A 412 22.24 22.12 -6.66
N LEU A 413 21.42 22.21 -5.62
CA LEU A 413 20.28 21.35 -5.39
C LEU A 413 18.99 21.99 -5.95
N VAL A 414 18.25 21.24 -6.74
CA VAL A 414 16.97 21.68 -7.32
C VAL A 414 15.84 20.82 -6.76
N ASN A 415 14.91 21.44 -6.04
CA ASN A 415 13.72 20.76 -5.54
C ASN A 415 12.71 20.58 -6.66
N VAL A 416 12.50 19.35 -7.09
CA VAL A 416 11.52 19.00 -8.13
C VAL A 416 10.18 18.68 -7.48
N LYS A 417 9.14 19.39 -7.88
CA LYS A 417 7.79 19.29 -7.30
C LYS A 417 6.81 18.60 -8.25
N GLY A 418 5.79 17.99 -7.67
CA GLY A 418 4.59 17.51 -8.38
C GLY A 418 3.40 18.44 -8.15
N ILE A 419 2.39 18.30 -8.98
CA ILE A 419 1.20 19.17 -9.04
C ILE A 419 0.41 19.22 -7.71
N ALA A 420 0.54 18.25 -6.83
CA ALA A 420 -0.33 18.08 -5.66
C ALA A 420 0.38 17.98 -4.29
N ASN A 421 1.58 18.52 -4.15
CA ASN A 421 2.31 18.47 -2.86
C ASN A 421 1.68 19.30 -1.73
N GLY A 422 0.67 20.14 -2.02
CA GLY A 422 0.15 21.11 -1.06
C GLY A 422 -0.43 20.55 0.25
N ILE A 423 -1.02 19.35 0.26
CA ILE A 423 -1.57 18.74 1.48
C ILE A 423 -0.46 18.04 2.28
N ALA A 424 0.49 17.38 1.62
CA ALA A 424 1.62 16.72 2.26
C ALA A 424 2.55 17.75 2.93
N ASP A 425 2.77 18.89 2.28
CA ASP A 425 3.55 20.01 2.83
C ASP A 425 2.86 20.66 4.06
N LEU A 426 1.52 20.73 4.05
CA LEU A 426 0.72 21.21 5.19
C LEU A 426 0.74 20.24 6.38
N MET A 427 0.81 18.94 6.14
CA MET A 427 0.82 17.91 7.21
C MET A 427 2.23 17.60 7.73
N GLY A 428 3.29 17.98 6.99
CA GLY A 428 4.69 17.73 7.32
C GLY A 428 5.31 18.68 8.35
N GLY A 429 4.50 19.46 9.05
CA GLY A 429 4.91 20.54 9.95
C GLY A 429 6.20 20.28 10.75
N GLY A 430 7.27 20.98 10.39
CA GLY A 430 8.50 21.10 11.17
C GLY A 430 9.57 20.02 10.96
N LYS A 431 9.38 19.05 10.06
CA LYS A 431 10.45 18.11 9.66
C LYS A 431 11.23 18.67 8.48
N LYS A 432 12.54 18.42 8.48
CA LYS A 432 13.40 18.72 7.33
C LYS A 432 12.89 18.03 6.07
N THR A 433 12.96 18.73 4.96
CA THR A 433 12.67 18.16 3.65
C THR A 433 13.84 17.29 3.15
N PRO A 434 13.62 16.33 2.25
CA PRO A 434 14.72 15.50 1.72
C PRO A 434 15.86 16.31 1.11
N ILE A 435 15.55 17.44 0.46
CA ILE A 435 16.59 18.30 -0.13
C ILE A 435 17.43 19.02 0.92
N GLU A 436 16.83 19.45 2.03
CA GLU A 436 17.55 20.06 3.16
C GLU A 436 18.46 19.03 3.85
N GLU A 437 18.00 17.79 4.00
CA GLU A 437 18.81 16.71 4.55
C GLU A 437 20.01 16.39 3.65
N ILE A 438 19.80 16.24 2.34
CA ILE A 438 20.88 16.01 1.37
C ILE A 438 21.87 17.18 1.38
N LYS A 439 21.39 18.44 1.49
CA LYS A 439 22.26 19.61 1.60
C LYS A 439 23.22 19.48 2.80
N GLU A 440 22.67 19.24 3.99
CA GLU A 440 23.48 19.14 5.21
C GLU A 440 24.52 18.01 5.13
N LEU A 441 24.09 16.85 4.58
CA LEU A 441 24.99 15.71 4.41
C LEU A 441 26.15 16.04 3.46
N LEU A 442 25.91 16.71 2.35
CA LEU A 442 26.95 17.11 1.40
C LEU A 442 27.85 18.22 1.98
N GLU A 443 27.30 19.19 2.72
CA GLU A 443 28.08 20.23 3.39
C GLU A 443 29.05 19.65 4.45
N GLN A 444 28.62 18.62 5.20
CA GLN A 444 29.48 17.90 6.14
C GLN A 444 30.66 17.23 5.45
N GLU A 445 30.51 16.86 4.18
CA GLU A 445 31.57 16.26 3.34
C GLU A 445 32.46 17.31 2.63
N GLY A 446 32.20 18.59 2.86
CA GLY A 446 33.02 19.68 2.37
C GLY A 446 32.61 20.28 1.01
N PHE A 447 31.44 19.95 0.51
CA PHE A 447 30.83 20.60 -0.65
C PHE A 447 30.28 21.98 -0.28
N GLU A 448 30.24 22.89 -1.25
CA GLU A 448 29.54 24.17 -1.15
C GLU A 448 28.18 24.04 -1.81
N VAL A 449 27.12 23.97 -0.99
CA VAL A 449 25.78 23.58 -1.49
C VAL A 449 24.80 24.73 -1.42
N GLU A 450 24.18 25.05 -2.56
CA GLU A 450 23.08 26.00 -2.66
C GLU A 450 21.78 25.25 -3.03
N ILE A 451 20.66 25.57 -2.36
CA ILE A 451 19.34 25.14 -2.82
C ILE A 451 18.79 26.22 -3.75
N TYR A 452 18.40 25.82 -4.96
CA TYR A 452 17.80 26.72 -5.92
C TYR A 452 16.43 27.23 -5.44
N GLU A 453 16.29 28.55 -5.38
CA GLU A 453 15.00 29.19 -5.17
C GLU A 453 14.34 29.49 -6.50
N SER A 454 13.24 28.77 -6.82
CA SER A 454 12.52 28.90 -8.07
C SER A 454 12.13 30.35 -8.38
N ALA A 455 12.50 30.81 -9.57
CA ALA A 455 12.11 32.13 -10.07
C ALA A 455 10.58 32.25 -10.18
N MET A 456 9.91 31.16 -10.57
CA MET A 456 8.45 31.10 -10.68
C MET A 456 7.77 31.17 -9.31
N GLU A 457 8.29 30.45 -8.30
CA GLU A 457 7.75 30.53 -6.94
C GLU A 457 7.86 31.94 -6.35
N LYS A 458 8.98 32.62 -6.60
CA LYS A 458 9.16 34.02 -6.17
C LYS A 458 8.10 34.92 -6.82
N ILE A 459 7.85 34.73 -8.11
CA ILE A 459 6.86 35.53 -8.84
C ILE A 459 5.44 35.25 -8.36
N MET A 460 5.09 33.99 -8.14
CA MET A 460 3.74 33.61 -7.70
C MET A 460 3.39 34.09 -6.29
N LYS A 461 4.38 34.48 -5.49
CA LYS A 461 4.20 35.11 -4.17
C LYS A 461 3.96 36.63 -4.24
N LEU A 462 4.10 37.25 -5.40
CA LEU A 462 3.87 38.68 -5.60
C LEU A 462 2.38 39.02 -5.66
N PRO A 463 2.01 40.30 -5.46
CA PRO A 463 0.67 40.78 -5.75
C PRO A 463 0.26 40.48 -7.21
N LYS A 464 -1.02 40.16 -7.43
CA LYS A 464 -1.53 39.74 -8.75
C LYS A 464 -1.18 40.73 -9.88
N GLU A 465 -1.16 42.02 -9.57
CA GLU A 465 -0.86 43.11 -10.50
C GLU A 465 0.59 43.08 -10.99
N GLU A 466 1.50 42.51 -10.21
CA GLU A 466 2.93 42.44 -10.52
C GLU A 466 3.32 41.14 -11.24
N ILE A 467 2.54 40.06 -11.07
CA ILE A 467 2.87 38.73 -11.57
C ILE A 467 3.14 38.74 -13.07
N LEU A 468 2.22 39.31 -13.86
CA LEU A 468 2.34 39.31 -15.32
C LEU A 468 3.60 40.07 -15.81
N MET A 469 3.90 41.20 -15.21
CA MET A 469 5.09 41.97 -15.56
C MET A 469 6.37 41.23 -15.22
N LYS A 470 6.40 40.58 -14.06
CA LYS A 470 7.57 39.78 -13.65
C LYS A 470 7.75 38.50 -14.45
N LEU A 471 6.66 37.87 -14.90
CA LEU A 471 6.74 36.77 -15.86
C LEU A 471 7.38 37.22 -17.17
N LEU A 472 6.95 38.35 -17.74
CA LEU A 472 7.53 38.95 -18.96
C LEU A 472 9.02 39.28 -18.76
N ASP A 473 9.40 39.81 -17.59
CA ASP A 473 10.80 40.09 -17.25
C ASP A 473 11.65 38.80 -17.30
N VAL A 474 11.16 37.69 -16.70
CA VAL A 474 11.89 36.41 -16.72
C VAL A 474 12.11 35.90 -18.15
N TYR A 475 11.12 36.01 -19.03
CA TYR A 475 11.23 35.56 -20.41
C TYR A 475 12.14 36.48 -21.28
N SER A 476 12.24 37.75 -20.92
CA SER A 476 13.04 38.74 -21.69
C SER A 476 14.51 38.81 -21.24
N GLN A 477 14.85 38.32 -20.05
CA GLN A 477 16.21 38.35 -19.52
C GLN A 477 17.18 37.51 -20.35
N LYS A 478 18.39 38.06 -20.56
CA LYS A 478 19.53 37.30 -21.08
C LYS A 478 20.10 36.43 -19.96
N ARG A 479 20.28 35.14 -20.23
CA ARG A 479 20.83 34.16 -19.32
C ARG A 479 21.88 33.32 -20.03
N PRO A 480 23.13 33.81 -20.12
CA PRO A 480 24.21 33.07 -20.72
C PRO A 480 24.47 31.76 -19.95
N ILE A 481 24.72 30.67 -20.64
CA ILE A 481 25.09 29.38 -20.06
C ILE A 481 26.31 29.51 -19.14
N ALA A 482 27.27 30.38 -19.50
CA ALA A 482 28.47 30.68 -18.73
C ALA A 482 28.18 31.18 -17.29
N GLU A 483 27.04 31.78 -17.03
CA GLU A 483 26.66 32.19 -15.68
C GLU A 483 26.37 30.95 -14.79
N LEU A 484 25.77 29.93 -15.36
CA LEU A 484 25.46 28.67 -14.65
C LEU A 484 26.72 27.80 -14.50
N THR A 485 27.42 27.53 -15.63
CA THR A 485 28.65 26.71 -15.63
C THR A 485 29.82 27.35 -14.88
N GLY A 486 29.84 28.68 -14.79
CA GLY A 486 30.82 29.41 -13.99
C GLY A 486 30.53 29.37 -12.48
N LYS A 487 29.29 29.04 -12.09
CA LYS A 487 28.86 29.03 -10.68
C LYS A 487 28.82 27.64 -10.05
N TYR A 488 28.45 26.60 -10.80
CA TYR A 488 28.26 25.24 -10.28
C TYR A 488 29.06 24.20 -11.06
N ASP A 489 29.51 23.17 -10.34
CA ASP A 489 30.27 22.04 -10.87
C ASP A 489 29.39 20.78 -10.98
N LEU A 490 28.27 20.75 -10.24
CA LEU A 490 27.31 19.64 -10.18
C LEU A 490 25.90 20.16 -9.89
N ILE A 491 24.91 19.59 -10.53
CA ILE A 491 23.49 19.83 -10.20
C ILE A 491 22.87 18.51 -9.75
N ILE A 492 22.13 18.53 -8.64
CA ILE A 492 21.36 17.39 -8.16
C ILE A 492 19.90 17.81 -8.08
N ASN A 493 19.07 17.20 -8.92
CA ASN A 493 17.62 17.32 -8.84
C ASN A 493 17.08 16.30 -7.84
N VAL A 494 16.25 16.73 -6.90
CA VAL A 494 15.64 15.87 -5.89
C VAL A 494 14.12 15.91 -6.04
N ALA A 495 13.53 14.81 -6.51
CA ALA A 495 12.10 14.68 -6.73
C ALA A 495 11.46 13.91 -5.56
N ASN A 496 10.84 14.64 -4.63
CA ASN A 496 9.99 14.07 -3.59
C ASN A 496 8.54 14.08 -4.03
N VAL A 497 8.25 13.34 -5.10
CA VAL A 497 6.92 13.29 -5.74
C VAL A 497 6.37 11.87 -5.62
N GLY A 498 5.24 11.76 -4.90
CA GLY A 498 4.52 10.49 -4.73
C GLY A 498 3.69 10.15 -5.96
N ALA A 499 3.26 8.89 -6.04
CA ALA A 499 2.48 8.37 -7.16
C ALA A 499 0.97 8.38 -6.93
N ASN A 500 0.52 8.65 -5.72
CA ASN A 500 -0.85 8.39 -5.24
C ASN A 500 -1.98 9.20 -5.91
N THR A 501 -1.71 10.04 -6.89
CA THR A 501 -2.74 10.88 -7.55
C THR A 501 -2.35 11.27 -8.96
N HIS A 502 -1.76 10.39 -9.75
CA HIS A 502 -1.20 10.74 -11.07
C HIS A 502 -0.20 11.90 -11.02
N GLN A 503 0.51 12.04 -9.89
CA GLN A 503 1.47 13.12 -9.71
C GLN A 503 2.66 12.91 -10.62
N ARG A 504 2.71 13.71 -11.65
CA ARG A 504 3.90 13.84 -12.49
C ARG A 504 4.69 15.06 -12.05
N ILE A 505 5.96 15.08 -12.45
CA ILE A 505 6.82 16.23 -12.27
C ILE A 505 6.24 17.41 -13.05
N GLU A 506 6.16 18.57 -12.42
CA GLU A 506 5.77 19.80 -13.07
C GLU A 506 7.00 20.66 -13.32
N TRP A 507 7.35 20.82 -14.60
CA TRP A 507 8.37 21.76 -15.02
C TRP A 507 7.74 23.10 -15.35
N THR A 508 8.30 24.17 -14.80
CA THR A 508 7.89 25.52 -15.16
C THR A 508 8.63 26.00 -16.42
N MET A 509 7.95 26.68 -17.33
CA MET A 509 8.54 27.15 -18.57
C MET A 509 9.38 28.42 -18.40
N ALA A 510 10.16 28.53 -17.32
CA ALA A 510 11.01 29.70 -17.06
C ALA A 510 12.34 29.57 -17.80
N LYS A 511 12.41 30.12 -19.00
CA LYS A 511 13.55 30.06 -19.92
C LYS A 511 14.89 30.38 -19.24
N GLY A 512 15.84 29.45 -19.33
CA GLY A 512 17.21 29.61 -18.85
C GLY A 512 17.34 29.65 -17.33
N THR A 513 16.36 29.18 -16.60
CA THR A 513 16.44 29.00 -15.14
C THR A 513 16.48 27.51 -14.78
N PRO A 514 17.05 27.13 -13.65
CA PRO A 514 17.01 25.75 -13.15
C PRO A 514 15.61 25.18 -12.85
N ASP A 515 14.54 25.99 -12.99
CA ASP A 515 13.16 25.50 -13.01
C ASP A 515 12.89 24.48 -14.14
N MET A 516 13.77 24.43 -15.15
CA MET A 516 13.75 23.46 -16.27
C MET A 516 15.13 22.79 -16.39
N PRO A 517 15.21 21.49 -16.64
CA PRO A 517 16.49 20.78 -16.73
C PRO A 517 17.17 20.95 -18.11
N PHE A 518 17.39 22.19 -18.56
CA PHE A 518 18.07 22.50 -19.82
C PHE A 518 19.57 22.29 -19.79
N TYR A 519 20.14 22.14 -18.59
CA TYR A 519 21.56 22.12 -18.29
C TYR A 519 22.20 20.72 -18.30
N VAL A 520 21.42 19.69 -18.58
CA VAL A 520 21.86 18.28 -18.43
C VAL A 520 23.06 17.87 -19.29
N HIS A 521 23.40 18.65 -20.34
CA HIS A 521 24.58 18.47 -21.18
C HIS A 521 25.65 19.54 -20.93
N GLU A 522 25.40 20.48 -20.03
CA GLU A 522 26.29 21.60 -19.75
C GLU A 522 27.03 21.45 -18.42
N ILE A 523 26.37 20.81 -17.45
CA ILE A 523 26.89 20.54 -16.11
C ILE A 523 26.53 19.11 -15.75
N PRO A 524 27.45 18.32 -15.16
CA PRO A 524 27.14 17.01 -14.62
C PRO A 524 25.89 17.04 -13.76
N THR A 525 24.89 16.21 -14.11
CA THR A 525 23.56 16.28 -13.49
C THR A 525 23.10 14.93 -12.98
N ILE A 526 22.75 14.87 -11.69
CA ILE A 526 22.15 13.69 -11.05
C ILE A 526 20.67 13.97 -10.81
N PHE A 527 19.79 13.06 -11.18
CA PHE A 527 18.39 13.08 -10.82
C PHE A 527 18.09 12.00 -9.78
N VAL A 528 17.62 12.41 -8.60
CA VAL A 528 17.25 11.51 -7.50
C VAL A 528 15.74 11.51 -7.34
N SER A 529 15.10 10.38 -7.60
CA SER A 529 13.68 10.17 -7.28
C SER A 529 13.56 9.44 -5.94
N VAL A 530 12.94 10.10 -4.96
CA VAL A 530 12.86 9.56 -3.59
C VAL A 530 11.60 8.75 -3.31
N LEU A 531 10.60 8.79 -4.17
CA LEU A 531 9.34 8.04 -3.99
C LEU A 531 8.96 7.21 -5.21
N SER A 532 8.58 7.84 -6.33
CA SER A 532 8.14 7.14 -7.53
C SER A 532 9.34 6.65 -8.37
N PRO A 533 9.34 5.40 -8.86
CA PRO A 533 10.43 4.90 -9.70
C PRO A 533 10.34 5.34 -11.17
N PHE A 534 9.31 6.08 -11.58
CA PHE A 534 8.92 6.27 -12.98
C PHE A 534 9.17 7.68 -13.54
N HIS A 535 9.95 8.52 -12.84
CA HIS A 535 10.17 9.90 -13.27
C HIS A 535 11.05 10.04 -14.53
N LEU A 536 11.73 8.99 -14.98
CA LEU A 536 12.39 9.02 -16.30
C LEU A 536 11.42 9.32 -17.43
N ALA A 537 10.14 8.97 -17.31
CA ALA A 537 9.10 9.36 -18.27
C ALA A 537 8.90 10.87 -18.37
N ASP A 538 9.27 11.63 -17.35
CA ASP A 538 9.15 13.09 -17.29
C ASP A 538 10.49 13.81 -17.57
N VAL A 539 11.61 13.09 -17.40
CA VAL A 539 12.98 13.63 -17.57
C VAL A 539 13.88 12.70 -18.38
N PRO A 540 13.46 12.25 -19.56
CA PRO A 540 14.21 11.26 -20.34
C PRO A 540 15.63 11.72 -20.70
N GLN A 541 15.88 13.02 -20.77
CA GLN A 541 17.15 13.62 -21.12
C GLN A 541 18.23 13.54 -20.02
N VAL A 542 17.89 13.18 -18.77
CA VAL A 542 18.91 13.09 -17.73
C VAL A 542 19.84 11.89 -17.98
N GLN A 543 21.13 12.08 -17.71
CA GLN A 543 22.16 11.08 -17.97
C GLN A 543 22.44 10.18 -16.75
N THR A 544 22.11 10.65 -15.55
CA THR A 544 22.29 9.91 -14.30
C THR A 544 21.02 9.97 -13.47
N TYR A 545 20.43 8.79 -13.19
CA TYR A 545 19.15 8.69 -12.51
C TYR A 545 19.17 7.62 -11.42
N ILE A 546 18.72 7.99 -10.20
CA ILE A 546 18.72 7.14 -9.01
C ILE A 546 17.31 7.06 -8.42
N ASN A 547 16.88 5.86 -8.04
CA ASN A 547 15.69 5.62 -7.23
C ASN A 547 16.06 5.21 -5.81
N THR A 548 15.43 5.84 -4.79
CA THR A 548 15.60 5.47 -3.37
C THR A 548 14.36 4.83 -2.76
N TYR A 549 13.20 4.99 -3.39
CA TYR A 549 11.89 4.44 -3.03
C TYR A 549 11.28 4.92 -1.71
N ASP A 550 12.02 5.64 -0.89
CA ASP A 550 11.55 6.46 0.23
C ASP A 550 12.56 7.58 0.56
N SER A 551 12.16 8.48 1.45
CA SER A 551 12.92 9.65 1.89
C SER A 551 13.28 9.59 3.38
N LYS A 552 13.52 8.39 3.94
CA LYS A 552 13.94 8.26 5.34
C LYS A 552 15.36 8.79 5.53
N ASP A 553 15.64 9.40 6.69
CA ASP A 553 16.93 10.01 7.01
C ASP A 553 18.09 9.05 6.73
N TYR A 554 17.97 7.78 7.17
CA TYR A 554 19.00 6.77 6.93
C TYR A 554 19.11 6.40 5.44
N THR A 555 18.02 6.47 4.66
CA THR A 555 18.06 6.23 3.20
C THR A 555 18.81 7.35 2.49
N LEU A 556 18.55 8.62 2.86
CA LEU A 556 19.24 9.77 2.28
C LEU A 556 20.73 9.79 2.65
N LYS A 557 21.07 9.38 3.87
CA LYS A 557 22.47 9.22 4.28
C LYS A 557 23.17 8.14 3.44
N LEU A 558 22.55 6.97 3.28
CA LEU A 558 23.10 5.88 2.47
C LEU A 558 23.22 6.29 0.99
N LEU A 559 22.29 7.07 0.45
CA LEU A 559 22.39 7.64 -0.88
C LEU A 559 23.65 8.48 -1.03
N VAL A 560 23.91 9.40 -0.09
CA VAL A 560 25.13 10.23 -0.11
C VAL A 560 26.39 9.38 -0.01
N GLU A 561 26.45 8.38 0.86
CA GLU A 561 27.57 7.44 0.96
C GLU A 561 27.85 6.73 -0.39
N LYS A 562 26.79 6.32 -1.10
CA LYS A 562 26.91 5.69 -2.43
C LYS A 562 27.41 6.68 -3.48
N MET A 563 26.89 7.91 -3.48
CA MET A 563 27.36 8.95 -4.39
C MET A 563 28.85 9.29 -4.17
N LEU A 564 29.35 9.21 -2.92
CA LEU A 564 30.74 9.40 -2.56
C LEU A 564 31.63 8.16 -2.86
N GLY A 565 31.05 7.05 -3.32
CA GLY A 565 31.76 5.81 -3.60
C GLY A 565 32.19 5.02 -2.35
N ARG A 566 31.60 5.29 -1.17
CA ARG A 566 31.87 4.56 0.08
C ARG A 566 31.11 3.26 0.19
N SER A 567 30.01 3.12 -0.56
CA SER A 567 29.29 1.86 -0.78
C SER A 567 28.79 1.77 -2.23
N GLU A 568 28.53 0.56 -2.70
CA GLU A 568 28.11 0.31 -4.08
C GLU A 568 26.60 0.41 -4.24
N PHE A 569 26.14 0.82 -5.44
CA PHE A 569 24.76 0.71 -5.83
C PHE A 569 24.45 -0.76 -6.18
N THR A 570 23.77 -1.47 -5.31
CA THR A 570 23.44 -2.89 -5.49
C THR A 570 21.96 -3.13 -5.81
N GLY A 571 21.10 -2.11 -5.67
CA GLY A 571 19.68 -2.23 -5.92
C GLY A 571 19.37 -2.52 -7.38
N VAL A 572 18.37 -3.38 -7.61
CA VAL A 572 17.87 -3.78 -8.94
C VAL A 572 16.45 -3.27 -9.08
N SER A 573 16.15 -2.50 -10.14
CA SER A 573 14.78 -2.01 -10.33
C SER A 573 13.79 -3.17 -10.48
N PRO A 574 12.78 -3.29 -9.61
CA PRO A 574 11.77 -4.34 -9.72
C PRO A 574 10.68 -4.02 -10.75
N VAL A 575 10.79 -2.86 -11.37
CA VAL A 575 9.87 -2.33 -12.40
C VAL A 575 10.66 -1.86 -13.61
N ASP A 576 9.94 -1.62 -14.71
CA ASP A 576 10.54 -0.93 -15.86
C ASP A 576 10.59 0.57 -15.59
N ALA A 577 11.71 1.04 -15.02
CA ALA A 577 11.92 2.46 -14.73
C ALA A 577 11.99 3.34 -16.01
N TYR A 578 12.25 2.72 -17.18
CA TYR A 578 12.24 3.38 -18.49
C TYR A 578 10.83 3.52 -19.07
N CYS A 579 9.82 2.96 -18.40
CA CYS A 579 8.39 3.08 -18.75
C CYS A 579 8.02 2.59 -20.16
N GLY A 580 8.85 1.76 -20.78
CA GLY A 580 8.68 1.31 -22.18
C GLY A 580 8.80 2.44 -23.21
N LEU A 581 9.35 3.59 -22.86
CA LEU A 581 9.49 4.76 -23.73
C LEU A 581 10.87 4.74 -24.41
N CYS A 582 10.92 4.99 -25.71
CA CYS A 582 12.16 4.91 -26.50
C CYS A 582 13.17 6.02 -26.17
N ASP A 583 12.72 7.16 -25.68
CA ASP A 583 13.55 8.33 -25.37
C ASP A 583 14.19 8.28 -23.98
N THR A 584 13.71 7.41 -23.08
CA THR A 584 14.26 7.28 -21.73
C THR A 584 15.60 6.52 -21.68
N VAL A 585 15.91 5.74 -22.70
CA VAL A 585 17.13 4.92 -22.81
C VAL A 585 18.32 5.62 -23.45
N PHE A 586 18.16 6.86 -23.93
CA PHE A 586 19.22 7.63 -24.57
C PHE A 586 19.94 8.57 -23.61
#